data_687758eec339607e51323dea3ed6be01
#
_entry.id   687758eec339607e51323dea3ed6be01
#
_cell.length_a   1.000
_cell.length_b   1.000
_cell.length_c   1.000
_cell.angle_alpha   90.00
_cell.angle_beta   90.00
_cell.angle_gamma   90.00
#
_symmetry.space_group_name_H-M   'P 1'
#
loop_
_entity.id
_entity.type
_entity.pdbx_description
1 polymer ?
#
loop_
_entity_poly.entity_id
_entity_poly.type
_entity_poly.pdbx_seq_one_letter_code
_entity_poly.pdbx_strand_id
1 'polypeptide(L)'
;MASVGLLFVGAVLFINGVMLLGWVDAKSAAPMNFFVGGLQIITPTYLIFTANGDADVILAASGLYLFSFTYLYVALNLTLNLDGTGLGYFCLFVFISALVFSWLNFTRFADPGFGVIWLYWAFLWLLFFLLLGLKQEQLGRYTGAVCAIQGWVTGWLPALLLLTGAYDALTGPLAVVLAVFGVVVFGALFPLLGRRRSGGAVAASDPAVPA
;
A
#
# COMPACT_ATOMS: atom_id res chain seq x y z
N MET A 1 17.65 -1.92 10.16
CA MET A 1 17.05 -2.90 9.21
C MET A 1 15.65 -2.45 8.78
N ALA A 2 14.72 -2.10 9.71
CA ALA A 2 13.35 -1.68 9.35
C ALA A 2 13.31 -0.50 8.38
N SER A 3 14.11 0.53 8.59
CA SER A 3 14.15 1.73 7.73
C SER A 3 14.58 1.43 6.29
N VAL A 4 15.52 0.47 6.12
CA VAL A 4 15.90 -0.01 4.78
C VAL A 4 14.73 -0.74 4.11
N GLY A 5 14.06 -1.62 4.85
CA GLY A 5 12.85 -2.29 4.36
C GLY A 5 11.76 -1.30 3.94
N LEU A 6 11.53 -0.25 4.75
CA LEU A 6 10.56 0.80 4.46
C LEU A 6 10.88 1.57 3.17
N LEU A 7 12.16 1.83 2.89
CA LEU A 7 12.58 2.47 1.65
C LEU A 7 12.10 1.67 0.42
N PHE A 8 12.30 0.34 0.45
CA PHE A 8 11.88 -0.54 -0.63
C PHE A 8 10.37 -0.81 -0.65
N VAL A 9 9.68 -0.72 0.51
CA VAL A 9 8.21 -0.65 0.54
C VAL A 9 7.72 0.54 -0.28
N GLY A 10 8.36 1.71 -0.15
CA GLY A 10 8.08 2.86 -0.99
C GLY A 10 8.20 2.55 -2.49
N ALA A 11 9.27 1.88 -2.89
CA ALA A 11 9.51 1.52 -4.28
C ALA A 11 8.45 0.54 -4.83
N VAL A 12 8.09 -0.51 -4.08
CA VAL A 12 7.09 -1.49 -4.54
C VAL A 12 5.69 -0.91 -4.59
N LEU A 13 5.31 -0.04 -3.64
CA LEU A 13 4.04 0.69 -3.69
C LEU A 13 3.97 1.59 -4.93
N PHE A 14 5.06 2.30 -5.25
CA PHE A 14 5.13 3.11 -6.46
C PHE A 14 4.93 2.26 -7.72
N ILE A 15 5.67 1.16 -7.86
CA ILE A 15 5.55 0.24 -9.00
C ILE A 15 4.14 -0.35 -9.12
N ASN A 16 3.56 -0.82 -8.02
CA ASN A 16 2.19 -1.35 -8.02
C ASN A 16 1.16 -0.27 -8.37
N GLY A 17 1.40 0.96 -7.90
CA GLY A 17 0.54 2.09 -8.23
C GLY A 17 0.56 2.43 -9.73
N VAL A 18 1.74 2.55 -10.34
CA VAL A 18 1.87 2.86 -11.77
C VAL A 18 1.43 1.68 -12.65
N MET A 19 1.52 0.44 -12.16
CA MET A 19 0.92 -0.73 -12.79
C MET A 19 -0.61 -0.62 -12.87
N LEU A 20 -1.27 -0.27 -11.77
CA LEU A 20 -2.73 -0.07 -11.75
C LEU A 20 -3.18 1.13 -12.59
N LEU A 21 -2.29 2.12 -12.82
CA LEU A 21 -2.53 3.23 -13.75
C LEU A 21 -2.36 2.83 -15.21
N GLY A 22 -1.81 1.63 -15.48
CA GLY A 22 -1.58 1.12 -16.82
C GLY A 22 -0.26 1.57 -17.48
N TRP A 23 0.69 2.08 -16.67
CA TRP A 23 2.00 2.53 -17.18
C TRP A 23 3.06 1.43 -17.17
N VAL A 24 2.84 0.39 -16.37
CA VAL A 24 3.73 -0.77 -16.23
C VAL A 24 2.90 -2.04 -16.34
N ASP A 25 3.39 -3.01 -17.09
CA ASP A 25 2.74 -4.31 -17.22
C ASP A 25 2.77 -5.11 -15.91
N ALA A 26 1.73 -5.88 -15.66
CA ALA A 26 1.59 -6.69 -14.46
C ALA A 26 2.79 -7.63 -14.24
N LYS A 27 3.25 -8.31 -15.29
CA LYS A 27 4.42 -9.22 -15.21
C LYS A 27 5.72 -8.45 -14.93
N SER A 28 5.85 -7.22 -15.43
CA SER A 28 7.01 -6.35 -15.16
C SER A 28 7.05 -5.84 -13.73
N ALA A 29 5.90 -5.76 -13.04
CA ALA A 29 5.84 -5.37 -11.62
C ALA A 29 6.16 -6.54 -10.66
N ALA A 30 5.98 -7.80 -11.10
CA ALA A 30 6.14 -8.99 -10.25
C ALA A 30 7.52 -9.12 -9.60
N PRO A 31 8.67 -8.91 -10.29
CA PRO A 31 10.00 -9.04 -9.67
C PRO A 31 10.19 -8.14 -8.46
N MET A 32 9.71 -6.88 -8.52
CA MET A 32 9.85 -5.95 -7.39
C MET A 32 9.03 -6.40 -6.19
N ASN A 33 7.87 -7.00 -6.41
CA ASN A 33 7.06 -7.58 -5.36
C ASN A 33 7.75 -8.81 -4.70
N PHE A 34 8.45 -9.66 -5.49
CA PHE A 34 9.26 -10.75 -4.93
C PHE A 34 10.42 -10.23 -4.08
N PHE A 35 11.20 -9.26 -4.59
CA PHE A 35 12.35 -8.73 -3.88
C PHE A 35 11.95 -8.07 -2.56
N VAL A 36 10.95 -7.22 -2.59
CA VAL A 36 10.52 -6.51 -1.38
C VAL A 36 9.78 -7.44 -0.42
N GLY A 37 8.97 -8.36 -0.93
CA GLY A 37 8.31 -9.37 -0.10
C GLY A 37 9.33 -10.26 0.62
N GLY A 38 10.38 -10.71 -0.07
CA GLY A 38 11.49 -11.46 0.54
C GLY A 38 12.28 -10.64 1.56
N LEU A 39 12.63 -9.38 1.24
CA LEU A 39 13.30 -8.48 2.17
C LEU A 39 12.46 -8.26 3.45
N GLN A 40 11.15 -8.12 3.29
CA GLN A 40 10.22 -7.94 4.42
C GLN A 40 9.94 -9.22 5.22
N ILE A 41 10.37 -10.40 4.78
CA ILE A 41 10.50 -11.59 5.65
C ILE A 41 11.76 -11.48 6.50
N ILE A 42 12.89 -11.18 5.88
CA ILE A 42 14.19 -11.13 6.55
C ILE A 42 14.21 -10.08 7.65
N THR A 43 13.69 -8.88 7.37
CA THR A 43 13.72 -7.75 8.29
C THR A 43 13.03 -8.04 9.63
N PRO A 44 11.73 -8.41 9.70
CA PRO A 44 11.07 -8.70 10.97
C PRO A 44 11.62 -9.95 11.63
N THR A 45 12.02 -10.97 10.86
CA THR A 45 12.66 -12.17 11.40
C THR A 45 13.93 -11.80 12.17
N TYR A 46 14.81 -10.98 11.57
CA TYR A 46 16.01 -10.50 12.24
C TYR A 46 15.69 -9.72 13.53
N LEU A 47 14.70 -8.79 13.46
CA LEU A 47 14.30 -7.98 14.62
C LEU A 47 13.77 -8.84 15.76
N ILE A 48 12.94 -9.85 15.47
CA ILE A 48 12.38 -10.75 16.47
C ILE A 48 13.48 -11.61 17.10
N PHE A 49 14.41 -12.16 16.31
CA PHE A 49 15.50 -12.97 16.84
C PHE A 49 16.49 -12.18 17.69
N THR A 50 16.66 -10.88 17.41
CA THR A 50 17.55 -9.99 18.16
C THR A 50 16.84 -9.19 19.26
N ALA A 51 15.54 -9.37 19.43
CA ALA A 51 14.73 -8.64 20.41
C ALA A 51 15.04 -9.01 21.88
N ASN A 52 15.75 -10.12 22.12
CA ASN A 52 16.04 -10.63 23.48
C ASN A 52 14.81 -10.74 24.37
N GLY A 53 13.65 -11.07 23.80
CA GLY A 53 12.38 -11.19 24.52
C GLY A 53 11.62 -9.86 24.73
N ASP A 54 12.09 -8.74 24.17
CA ASP A 54 11.39 -7.46 24.23
C ASP A 54 10.06 -7.55 23.44
N ALA A 55 8.95 -7.51 24.19
CA ALA A 55 7.61 -7.67 23.62
C ALA A 55 7.21 -6.52 22.68
N ASP A 56 7.71 -5.30 22.89
CA ASP A 56 7.42 -4.15 22.03
C ASP A 56 8.14 -4.25 20.69
N VAL A 57 9.39 -4.68 20.71
CA VAL A 57 10.15 -4.95 19.46
C VAL A 57 9.51 -6.08 18.68
N ILE A 58 9.10 -7.17 19.34
CA ILE A 58 8.44 -8.32 18.70
C ILE A 58 7.09 -7.89 18.11
N LEU A 59 6.29 -7.14 18.86
CA LEU A 59 4.99 -6.64 18.41
C LEU A 59 5.14 -5.71 17.20
N ALA A 60 6.02 -4.72 17.25
CA ALA A 60 6.28 -3.81 16.15
C ALA A 60 6.79 -4.55 14.91
N ALA A 61 7.72 -5.49 15.08
CA ALA A 61 8.26 -6.28 13.99
C ALA A 61 7.20 -7.20 13.35
N SER A 62 6.26 -7.74 14.12
CA SER A 62 5.20 -8.60 13.60
C SER A 62 4.33 -7.91 12.53
N GLY A 63 4.10 -6.60 12.65
CA GLY A 63 3.39 -5.80 11.65
C GLY A 63 4.06 -5.79 10.27
N LEU A 64 5.39 -5.95 10.20
CA LEU A 64 6.11 -5.95 8.94
C LEU A 64 5.82 -7.21 8.08
N TYR A 65 5.44 -8.34 8.69
CA TYR A 65 5.02 -9.53 7.94
C TYR A 65 3.75 -9.31 7.13
N LEU A 66 2.88 -8.39 7.53
CA LEU A 66 1.68 -8.05 6.77
C LEU A 66 2.05 -7.53 5.37
N PHE A 67 3.12 -6.73 5.27
CA PHE A 67 3.68 -6.25 4.01
C PHE A 67 4.33 -7.38 3.21
N SER A 68 5.15 -8.19 3.88
CA SER A 68 5.83 -9.31 3.26
C SER A 68 4.85 -10.22 2.52
N PHE A 69 3.85 -10.72 3.22
CA PHE A 69 2.88 -11.64 2.64
C PHE A 69 2.00 -10.97 1.60
N THR A 70 1.67 -9.68 1.76
CA THR A 70 0.97 -8.93 0.72
C THR A 70 1.77 -8.92 -0.59
N TYR A 71 3.05 -8.52 -0.55
CA TYR A 71 3.87 -8.41 -1.78
C TYR A 71 4.17 -9.76 -2.40
N LEU A 72 4.47 -10.79 -1.61
CA LEU A 72 4.65 -12.14 -2.15
C LEU A 72 3.36 -12.67 -2.79
N TYR A 73 2.21 -12.42 -2.18
CA TYR A 73 0.92 -12.80 -2.75
C TYR A 73 0.65 -12.04 -4.06
N VAL A 74 0.92 -10.72 -4.10
CA VAL A 74 0.84 -9.93 -5.35
C VAL A 74 1.76 -10.54 -6.41
N ALA A 75 3.02 -10.82 -6.08
CA ALA A 75 3.98 -11.40 -7.02
C ALA A 75 3.50 -12.73 -7.60
N LEU A 76 2.96 -13.62 -6.77
CA LEU A 76 2.40 -14.91 -7.20
C LEU A 76 1.18 -14.69 -8.11
N ASN A 77 0.26 -13.81 -7.73
CA ASN A 77 -0.92 -13.52 -8.55
C ASN A 77 -0.55 -12.99 -9.93
N LEU A 78 0.41 -12.03 -9.99
CA LEU A 78 0.86 -11.43 -11.25
C LEU A 78 1.63 -12.42 -12.13
N THR A 79 2.40 -13.34 -11.53
CA THR A 79 3.21 -14.31 -12.27
C THR A 79 2.39 -15.48 -12.76
N LEU A 80 1.49 -16.00 -11.92
CA LEU A 80 0.71 -17.21 -12.19
C LEU A 80 -0.70 -16.92 -12.72
N ASN A 81 -1.07 -15.62 -12.90
CA ASN A 81 -2.40 -15.16 -13.31
C ASN A 81 -3.53 -15.71 -12.40
N LEU A 82 -3.32 -15.71 -11.07
CA LEU A 82 -4.31 -16.19 -10.13
C LEU A 82 -5.45 -15.18 -9.94
N ASP A 83 -6.61 -15.67 -9.51
CA ASP A 83 -7.71 -14.79 -9.09
C ASP A 83 -7.33 -13.97 -7.85
N GLY A 84 -7.60 -12.67 -7.91
CA GLY A 84 -7.21 -11.73 -6.85
C GLY A 84 -8.11 -11.76 -5.60
N THR A 85 -9.19 -12.55 -5.58
CA THR A 85 -10.17 -12.53 -4.48
C THR A 85 -9.54 -12.90 -3.14
N GLY A 86 -8.71 -13.95 -3.11
CA GLY A 86 -8.00 -14.36 -1.89
C GLY A 86 -7.08 -13.25 -1.34
N LEU A 87 -6.32 -12.61 -2.22
CA LEU A 87 -5.51 -11.44 -1.85
C LEU A 87 -6.38 -10.29 -1.34
N GLY A 88 -7.55 -10.05 -1.97
CA GLY A 88 -8.49 -9.02 -1.52
C GLY A 88 -8.97 -9.26 -0.08
N TYR A 89 -9.35 -10.50 0.28
CA TYR A 89 -9.74 -10.81 1.67
C TYR A 89 -8.55 -10.77 2.63
N PHE A 90 -7.35 -11.13 2.20
CA PHE A 90 -6.16 -10.89 2.99
C PHE A 90 -5.94 -9.39 3.24
N CYS A 91 -6.20 -8.53 2.25
CA CYS A 91 -6.15 -7.07 2.43
C CYS A 91 -7.18 -6.57 3.46
N LEU A 92 -8.36 -7.19 3.57
CA LEU A 92 -9.31 -6.88 4.65
C LEU A 92 -8.73 -7.20 6.03
N PHE A 93 -8.09 -8.36 6.19
CA PHE A 93 -7.41 -8.72 7.45
C PHE A 93 -6.31 -7.71 7.78
N VAL A 94 -5.50 -7.33 6.78
CA VAL A 94 -4.42 -6.36 6.97
C VAL A 94 -4.97 -4.96 7.29
N PHE A 95 -6.07 -4.54 6.66
CA PHE A 95 -6.76 -3.28 6.98
C PHE A 95 -7.12 -3.19 8.47
N ILE A 96 -7.77 -4.24 9.01
CA ILE A 96 -8.16 -4.28 10.43
C ILE A 96 -6.90 -4.24 11.31
N SER A 97 -5.88 -5.03 10.98
CA SER A 97 -4.61 -5.05 11.71
C SER A 97 -3.91 -3.69 11.68
N ALA A 98 -3.93 -3.00 10.53
CA ALA A 98 -3.31 -1.69 10.39
C ALA A 98 -3.98 -0.61 11.27
N LEU A 99 -5.29 -0.68 11.48
CA LEU A 99 -5.98 0.20 12.44
C LEU A 99 -5.49 -0.05 13.88
N VAL A 100 -5.26 -1.31 14.25
CA VAL A 100 -4.70 -1.66 15.57
C VAL A 100 -3.27 -1.14 15.70
N PHE A 101 -2.42 -1.33 14.67
CA PHE A 101 -1.05 -0.80 14.69
C PHE A 101 -1.02 0.74 14.71
N SER A 102 -1.96 1.42 14.04
CA SER A 102 -2.12 2.86 14.14
C SER A 102 -2.39 3.28 15.60
N TRP A 103 -3.38 2.64 16.23
CA TRP A 103 -3.71 2.92 17.63
C TRP A 103 -2.52 2.66 18.57
N LEU A 104 -1.78 1.56 18.38
CA LEU A 104 -0.57 1.25 19.17
C LEU A 104 0.52 2.31 18.99
N ASN A 105 0.70 2.83 17.79
CA ASN A 105 1.69 3.90 17.57
C ASN A 105 1.32 5.18 18.28
N PHE A 106 0.04 5.55 18.34
CA PHE A 106 -0.39 6.73 19.10
C PHE A 106 -0.33 6.55 20.63
N THR A 107 -0.57 5.33 21.14
CA THR A 107 -0.79 5.11 22.58
C THR A 107 0.37 4.41 23.29
N ARG A 108 1.04 3.46 22.63
CA ARG A 108 2.09 2.64 23.25
C ARG A 108 3.49 3.03 22.81
N PHE A 109 3.67 3.28 21.52
CA PHE A 109 4.99 3.60 20.97
C PHE A 109 5.29 5.11 20.96
N ALA A 110 4.30 5.94 21.25
CA ALA A 110 4.39 7.40 21.26
C ALA A 110 4.95 7.99 19.97
N ASP A 111 4.61 7.35 18.82
CA ASP A 111 5.03 7.75 17.47
C ASP A 111 3.82 8.19 16.63
N PRO A 112 3.39 9.45 16.69
CA PRO A 112 2.26 9.95 15.93
C PRO A 112 2.51 9.93 14.41
N GLY A 113 3.76 10.03 13.97
CA GLY A 113 4.13 9.93 12.56
C GLY A 113 3.75 8.58 11.98
N PHE A 114 4.23 7.49 12.59
CA PHE A 114 3.82 6.14 12.20
C PHE A 114 2.35 5.86 12.52
N GLY A 115 1.77 6.48 13.54
CA GLY A 115 0.33 6.40 13.79
C GLY A 115 -0.48 6.79 12.56
N VAL A 116 -0.17 7.94 11.95
CA VAL A 116 -0.81 8.42 10.72
C VAL A 116 -0.42 7.58 9.50
N ILE A 117 0.84 7.16 9.38
CA ILE A 117 1.29 6.29 8.28
C ILE A 117 0.50 4.98 8.26
N TRP A 118 0.26 4.35 9.41
CA TRP A 118 -0.58 3.15 9.49
C TRP A 118 -2.04 3.39 9.05
N LEU A 119 -2.61 4.59 9.27
CA LEU A 119 -3.92 4.96 8.72
C LEU A 119 -3.91 5.06 7.19
N TYR A 120 -2.83 5.59 6.62
CA TYR A 120 -2.65 5.58 5.16
C TYR A 120 -2.64 4.17 4.60
N TRP A 121 -1.90 3.28 5.23
CA TRP A 121 -1.83 1.88 4.82
C TRP A 121 -3.16 1.16 5.03
N ALA A 122 -3.85 1.40 6.15
CA ALA A 122 -5.20 0.89 6.36
C ALA A 122 -6.12 1.30 5.20
N PHE A 123 -6.13 2.58 4.85
CA PHE A 123 -6.93 3.08 3.73
C PHE A 123 -6.57 2.41 2.41
N LEU A 124 -5.29 2.22 2.12
CA LEU A 124 -4.85 1.55 0.90
C LEU A 124 -5.27 0.08 0.86
N TRP A 125 -5.11 -0.68 1.95
CA TRP A 125 -5.58 -2.06 2.01
C TRP A 125 -7.10 -2.18 1.92
N LEU A 126 -7.86 -1.24 2.47
CA LEU A 126 -9.30 -1.16 2.24
C LEU A 126 -9.62 -1.00 0.74
N LEU A 127 -8.92 -0.12 0.05
CA LEU A 127 -9.09 0.04 -1.40
C LEU A 127 -8.77 -1.25 -2.17
N PHE A 128 -7.70 -1.95 -1.82
CA PHE A 128 -7.38 -3.25 -2.41
C PHE A 128 -8.43 -4.32 -2.10
N PHE A 129 -8.99 -4.34 -0.89
CA PHE A 129 -10.11 -5.23 -0.58
C PHE A 129 -11.32 -4.94 -1.46
N LEU A 130 -11.72 -3.68 -1.59
CA LEU A 130 -12.83 -3.29 -2.45
C LEU A 130 -12.56 -3.66 -3.91
N LEU A 131 -11.35 -3.40 -4.40
CA LEU A 131 -10.95 -3.66 -5.78
C LEU A 131 -10.88 -5.17 -6.09
N LEU A 132 -10.16 -5.94 -5.28
CA LEU A 132 -9.85 -7.34 -5.56
C LEU A 132 -10.85 -8.31 -4.92
N GLY A 133 -11.24 -8.06 -3.67
CA GLY A 133 -12.17 -8.92 -2.91
C GLY A 133 -13.61 -8.74 -3.34
N LEU A 134 -14.04 -7.49 -3.53
CA LEU A 134 -15.41 -7.16 -3.93
C LEU A 134 -15.54 -6.82 -5.42
N LYS A 135 -14.45 -6.98 -6.20
CA LYS A 135 -14.42 -6.79 -7.66
C LYS A 135 -14.90 -5.41 -8.13
N GLN A 136 -14.65 -4.36 -7.34
CA GLN A 136 -15.00 -3.00 -7.70
C GLN A 136 -13.95 -2.39 -8.65
N GLU A 137 -13.90 -2.88 -9.88
CA GLU A 137 -12.89 -2.54 -10.89
C GLU A 137 -12.80 -1.03 -11.19
N GLN A 138 -13.92 -0.29 -11.01
CA GLN A 138 -13.94 1.17 -11.18
C GLN A 138 -12.97 1.91 -10.24
N LEU A 139 -12.57 1.30 -9.12
CA LEU A 139 -11.61 1.86 -8.19
C LEU A 139 -10.15 1.67 -8.62
N GLY A 140 -9.86 0.87 -9.65
CA GLY A 140 -8.50 0.49 -10.03
C GLY A 140 -7.57 1.68 -10.23
N ARG A 141 -7.98 2.69 -11.02
CA ARG A 141 -7.17 3.89 -11.27
C ARG A 141 -6.98 4.76 -10.01
N TYR A 142 -8.03 4.89 -9.21
CA TYR A 142 -7.94 5.62 -7.95
C TYR A 142 -6.99 4.92 -6.97
N THR A 143 -7.17 3.61 -6.79
CA THR A 143 -6.27 2.79 -5.96
C THR A 143 -4.82 2.89 -6.46
N GLY A 144 -4.60 2.87 -7.78
CA GLY A 144 -3.28 3.03 -8.38
C GLY A 144 -2.63 4.37 -8.05
N ALA A 145 -3.37 5.48 -8.18
CA ALA A 145 -2.86 6.81 -7.84
C ALA A 145 -2.55 6.94 -6.34
N VAL A 146 -3.46 6.48 -5.47
CA VAL A 146 -3.26 6.45 -4.02
C VAL A 146 -2.03 5.62 -3.65
N CYS A 147 -1.87 4.43 -4.24
CA CYS A 147 -0.74 3.53 -4.00
C CYS A 147 0.59 4.18 -4.41
N ALA A 148 0.66 4.76 -5.62
CA ALA A 148 1.87 5.42 -6.11
C ALA A 148 2.29 6.61 -5.23
N ILE A 149 1.34 7.46 -4.82
CA ILE A 149 1.61 8.60 -3.93
C ILE A 149 2.08 8.11 -2.56
N GLN A 150 1.42 7.10 -1.99
CA GLN A 150 1.79 6.54 -0.69
C GLN A 150 3.22 5.96 -0.71
N GLY A 151 3.66 5.39 -1.82
CA GLY A 151 5.05 4.93 -1.97
C GLY A 151 6.07 6.01 -1.62
N TRP A 152 5.84 7.25 -2.05
CA TRP A 152 6.72 8.38 -1.77
C TRP A 152 6.53 8.94 -0.36
N VAL A 153 5.29 9.19 0.06
CA VAL A 153 5.02 9.96 1.29
C VAL A 153 5.02 9.11 2.55
N THR A 154 4.74 7.80 2.45
CA THR A 154 4.71 6.89 3.61
C THR A 154 5.84 5.86 3.63
N GLY A 155 6.51 5.64 2.49
CA GLY A 155 7.65 4.72 2.37
C GLY A 155 8.97 5.48 2.25
N TRP A 156 9.22 6.07 1.08
CA TRP A 156 10.51 6.68 0.74
C TRP A 156 10.89 7.83 1.66
N LEU A 157 10.03 8.82 1.86
CA LEU A 157 10.33 10.00 2.68
C LEU A 157 10.60 9.63 4.15
N PRO A 158 9.71 8.91 4.87
CA PRO A 158 10.00 8.54 6.26
C PRO A 158 11.22 7.62 6.39
N ALA A 159 11.48 6.74 5.42
CA ALA A 159 12.67 5.92 5.42
C ALA A 159 13.96 6.75 5.38
N LEU A 160 14.01 7.79 4.54
CA LEU A 160 15.16 8.71 4.49
C LEU A 160 15.32 9.50 5.78
N LEU A 161 14.23 9.98 6.37
CA LEU A 161 14.27 10.69 7.66
C LEU A 161 14.83 9.78 8.75
N LEU A 162 14.41 8.51 8.79
CA LEU A 162 14.94 7.51 9.74
C LEU A 162 16.43 7.20 9.49
N LEU A 163 16.81 7.02 8.22
CA LEU A 163 18.19 6.67 7.85
C LEU A 163 19.19 7.82 8.08
N THR A 164 18.72 9.06 8.03
CA THR A 164 19.52 10.27 8.29
C THR A 164 19.46 10.72 9.75
N GLY A 165 18.64 10.07 10.60
CA GLY A 165 18.46 10.45 12.01
C GLY A 165 17.61 11.69 12.24
N ALA A 166 16.90 12.19 11.21
CA ALA A 166 16.05 13.39 11.31
C ALA A 166 14.61 13.08 11.73
N TYR A 167 14.20 11.82 11.79
CA TYR A 167 12.81 11.42 11.99
C TYR A 167 12.26 11.85 13.35
N ASP A 168 12.98 11.60 14.43
CA ASP A 168 12.50 11.81 15.80
C ASP A 168 12.13 13.27 16.09
N ALA A 169 12.87 14.21 15.49
CA ALA A 169 12.57 15.64 15.59
C ALA A 169 11.34 16.07 14.78
N LEU A 170 10.92 15.26 13.82
CA LEU A 170 9.88 15.60 12.83
C LEU A 170 8.61 14.75 12.95
N THR A 171 8.56 13.74 13.82
CA THR A 171 7.42 12.80 13.87
C THR A 171 6.08 13.51 14.11
N GLY A 172 6.00 14.48 15.03
CA GLY A 172 4.78 15.26 15.28
C GLY A 172 4.37 16.14 14.09
N PRO A 173 5.24 17.05 13.59
CA PRO A 173 4.97 17.82 12.37
C PRO A 173 4.62 16.94 11.16
N LEU A 174 5.31 15.82 10.97
CA LEU A 174 5.05 14.86 9.89
C LEU A 174 3.63 14.28 9.99
N ALA A 175 3.19 13.91 11.19
CA ALA A 175 1.84 13.41 11.42
C ALA A 175 0.78 14.43 10.96
N VAL A 176 0.93 15.69 11.32
CA VAL A 176 -0.02 16.75 10.95
C VAL A 176 -0.02 16.97 9.42
N VAL A 177 1.17 17.09 8.83
CA VAL A 177 1.31 17.30 7.38
C VAL A 177 0.71 16.14 6.61
N LEU A 178 0.99 14.91 6.99
CA LEU A 178 0.43 13.72 6.33
C LEU A 178 -1.10 13.66 6.53
N ALA A 179 -1.62 13.92 7.73
CA ALA A 179 -3.06 13.88 7.97
C ALA A 179 -3.82 14.87 7.05
N VAL A 180 -3.34 16.11 6.95
CA VAL A 180 -3.92 17.13 6.07
C VAL A 180 -3.76 16.74 4.60
N PHE A 181 -2.54 16.34 4.20
CA PHE A 181 -2.26 15.93 2.82
C PHE A 181 -3.16 14.77 2.37
N GLY A 182 -3.32 13.74 3.18
CA GLY A 182 -4.13 12.57 2.83
C GLY A 182 -5.60 12.92 2.60
N VAL A 183 -6.20 13.70 3.52
CA VAL A 183 -7.60 14.14 3.39
C VAL A 183 -7.78 14.98 2.12
N VAL A 184 -6.91 15.96 1.90
CA VAL A 184 -7.03 16.88 0.76
C VAL A 184 -6.76 16.17 -0.56
N VAL A 185 -5.63 15.49 -0.67
CA VAL A 185 -5.19 14.90 -1.95
C VAL A 185 -6.07 13.71 -2.34
N PHE A 186 -6.29 12.76 -1.43
CA PHE A 186 -7.10 11.58 -1.75
C PHE A 186 -8.57 11.93 -1.91
N GLY A 187 -9.09 12.90 -1.14
CA GLY A 187 -10.43 13.43 -1.34
C GLY A 187 -10.61 14.10 -2.71
N ALA A 188 -9.64 14.91 -3.15
CA ALA A 188 -9.67 15.57 -4.45
C ALA A 188 -9.49 14.58 -5.63
N LEU A 189 -8.70 13.51 -5.46
CA LEU A 189 -8.49 12.51 -6.50
C LEU A 189 -9.71 11.59 -6.70
N PHE A 190 -10.52 11.37 -5.68
CA PHE A 190 -11.66 10.46 -5.77
C PHE A 190 -12.67 10.82 -6.86
N PRO A 191 -13.19 12.06 -6.98
CA PRO A 191 -14.13 12.43 -8.06
C PRO A 191 -13.51 12.34 -9.45
N LEU A 192 -12.17 12.45 -9.56
CA LEU A 192 -11.45 12.42 -10.84
C LEU A 192 -11.18 10.99 -11.33
N LEU A 193 -10.89 10.07 -10.42
CA LEU A 193 -10.39 8.72 -10.77
C LEU A 193 -11.29 7.59 -10.24
N GLY A 194 -12.13 7.83 -9.23
CA GLY A 194 -12.94 6.82 -8.56
C GLY A 194 -14.34 6.62 -9.17
N ARG A 195 -14.71 7.42 -10.18
CA ARG A 195 -16.03 7.29 -10.85
C ARG A 195 -15.86 6.59 -12.20
N ARG A 196 -16.85 5.74 -12.57
CA ARG A 196 -16.98 5.28 -13.95
C ARG A 196 -17.05 6.50 -14.87
N ARG A 197 -16.18 6.61 -15.86
CA ARG A 197 -16.52 7.38 -17.04
C ARG A 197 -17.78 6.73 -17.59
N SER A 198 -18.92 7.44 -17.55
CA SER A 198 -20.10 7.06 -18.33
C SER A 198 -19.61 6.99 -19.79
N GLY A 199 -19.43 5.77 -20.28
CA GLY A 199 -18.99 5.52 -21.63
C GLY A 199 -20.03 6.16 -22.55
N GLY A 200 -19.60 7.09 -23.39
CA GLY A 200 -20.37 7.47 -24.57
C GLY A 200 -20.70 6.19 -25.31
N ALA A 201 -21.98 5.89 -25.41
CA ALA A 201 -22.46 4.84 -26.30
C ALA A 201 -21.88 5.12 -27.69
N VAL A 202 -20.90 4.32 -28.10
CA VAL A 202 -20.57 4.21 -29.50
C VAL A 202 -21.82 3.64 -30.16
N ALA A 203 -22.58 4.52 -30.82
CA ALA A 203 -23.68 4.10 -31.67
C ALA A 203 -23.11 3.07 -32.67
N ALA A 204 -23.54 1.82 -32.52
CA ALA A 204 -23.31 0.81 -33.51
C ALA A 204 -23.97 1.31 -34.82
N SER A 205 -23.15 1.76 -35.74
CA SER A 205 -23.58 1.97 -37.11
C SER A 205 -23.89 0.60 -37.69
N ASP A 206 -25.17 0.34 -37.87
CA ASP A 206 -25.72 -0.81 -38.57
C ASP A 206 -25.10 -0.86 -40.01
N PRO A 207 -24.42 -1.91 -40.42
CA PRO A 207 -24.02 -2.03 -41.83
C PRO A 207 -25.25 -2.36 -42.65
N ALA A 208 -25.68 -1.40 -43.48
CA ALA A 208 -26.69 -1.60 -44.47
C ALA A 208 -26.37 -2.84 -45.31
N VAL A 209 -27.27 -3.81 -45.31
CA VAL A 209 -27.30 -4.96 -46.24
C VAL A 209 -27.60 -4.44 -47.63
N PRO A 210 -26.72 -4.67 -48.65
CA PRO A 210 -27.10 -4.42 -50.04
C PRO A 210 -28.01 -5.54 -50.55
N ALA A 211 -29.05 -5.11 -51.31
CA ALA A 211 -30.00 -5.96 -51.95
C ALA A 211 -29.43 -6.80 -53.12
#